data_8d8342e161469ef68594440314fdca8b
#
_entry.id   8d8342e161469ef68594440314fdca8b
#
_cell.length_a   1.000
_cell.length_b   1.000
_cell.length_c   1.000
_cell.angle_alpha   90.00
_cell.angle_beta   90.00
_cell.angle_gamma   90.00
#
_symmetry.space_group_name_H-M   'P 1'
#
loop_
_entity.id
_entity.type
_entity.pdbx_description
1 polymer ?
#
loop_
_entity_poly.entity_id
_entity_poly.type
_entity_poly.pdbx_seq_one_letter_code
_entity_poly.pdbx_strand_id
1 'polypeptide(L)'
;YQAWYYLKSDGSYARNAWQGNYYLKSDGKMAKGEWVYDATYQAWYYLKSDGSYARNAWQGNYYLKSDGKMAKGEWVYDATYQAWYYLKSDGSYARNAWQGNYYLKSDGKMAKGEWVYDATYQAWYYLKSDGSYARNAWQGNYYLKSDGKMAKGEWVYDATYQAWYYLTSDGSYAYSTWQGNYYLKSDGKMAVNEWVDGGRYYVGADGVWKEGQASTASSSNDSNSEYSAALGKAKTYNSLFHMSKKRMYRQLTSDFDKFSNDAAQYAIDHLDD
;
A
#
# COMPACT_ATOMS: atom_id res chain seq x y z
N TYR A 1 33.83 38.71 34.46
CA TYR A 1 32.96 37.59 34.31
C TYR A 1 31.73 38.03 33.50
N GLN A 2 31.61 37.62 32.25
CA GLN A 2 30.44 37.96 31.40
C GLN A 2 29.36 36.91 31.55
N ALA A 3 28.71 36.87 32.73
CA ALA A 3 27.63 35.94 32.99
C ALA A 3 26.53 36.56 33.87
N TRP A 4 25.32 36.12 33.70
CA TRP A 4 24.20 36.51 34.54
C TRP A 4 24.07 35.60 35.73
N TYR A 5 23.76 36.18 36.91
CA TYR A 5 23.48 35.49 38.15
C TYR A 5 22.16 36.04 38.71
N TYR A 6 21.49 35.21 39.48
CA TYR A 6 20.29 35.64 40.21
C TYR A 6 20.57 35.65 41.68
N LEU A 7 20.43 36.80 42.32
CA LEU A 7 20.57 36.94 43.75
C LEU A 7 19.21 36.83 44.43
N LYS A 8 19.12 35.93 45.39
CA LYS A 8 17.93 35.71 46.21
C LYS A 8 17.75 36.85 47.21
N SER A 9 16.59 36.88 47.91
CA SER A 9 16.26 37.91 48.91
C SER A 9 17.21 37.95 50.09
N ASP A 10 17.87 36.81 50.40
CA ASP A 10 18.88 36.70 51.45
C ASP A 10 20.29 37.15 51.00
N GLY A 11 20.43 37.61 49.76
CA GLY A 11 21.69 38.04 49.19
C GLY A 11 22.57 36.91 48.65
N SER A 12 22.22 35.65 48.85
CA SER A 12 22.93 34.53 48.23
C SER A 12 22.53 34.34 46.76
N TYR A 13 23.43 33.78 45.96
CA TYR A 13 23.12 33.50 44.55
C TYR A 13 22.38 32.16 44.39
N ALA A 14 21.45 32.13 43.42
CA ALA A 14 20.75 30.91 43.05
C ALA A 14 21.68 29.98 42.26
N ARG A 15 21.55 28.67 42.47
CA ARG A 15 22.27 27.61 41.75
C ARG A 15 21.41 26.36 41.67
N ASN A 16 21.57 25.59 40.58
CA ASN A 16 20.78 24.39 40.28
C ASN A 16 19.27 24.69 40.40
N ALA A 17 18.85 25.83 39.89
CA ALA A 17 17.48 26.31 40.09
C ALA A 17 16.96 27.13 38.94
N TRP A 18 15.65 27.09 38.77
CA TRP A 18 14.94 27.89 37.83
C TRP A 18 14.56 29.27 38.43
N GLN A 19 14.74 30.29 37.60
CA GLN A 19 14.18 31.60 37.86
C GLN A 19 13.38 32.03 36.61
N GLY A 20 12.06 31.89 36.69
CA GLY A 20 11.22 32.06 35.53
C GLY A 20 11.60 31.09 34.41
N ASN A 21 11.93 31.62 33.24
CA ASN A 21 12.29 30.85 32.05
C ASN A 21 13.80 30.53 31.95
N TYR A 22 14.56 30.87 32.99
CA TYR A 22 16.03 30.79 32.99
C TYR A 22 16.50 29.78 34.03
N TYR A 23 17.60 29.10 33.74
CA TYR A 23 18.20 28.15 34.66
C TYR A 23 19.57 28.62 35.15
N LEU A 24 19.76 28.60 36.44
CA LEU A 24 21.05 28.90 37.09
C LEU A 24 21.78 27.59 37.34
N LYS A 25 22.96 27.42 36.79
CA LYS A 25 23.79 26.23 36.92
C LYS A 25 24.40 26.08 38.30
N SER A 26 25.17 25.02 38.52
CA SER A 26 25.81 24.74 39.81
C SER A 26 26.79 25.83 40.26
N ASP A 27 27.40 26.55 39.31
CA ASP A 27 28.27 27.69 39.58
C ASP A 27 27.52 29.03 39.68
N GLY A 28 26.18 29.02 39.59
CA GLY A 28 25.30 30.19 39.65
C GLY A 28 25.13 30.92 38.31
N LYS A 29 25.88 30.56 37.28
CA LYS A 29 25.77 31.20 35.98
C LYS A 29 24.49 30.78 35.27
N MET A 30 23.82 31.75 34.64
CA MET A 30 22.69 31.46 33.75
C MET A 30 23.13 30.64 32.57
N ALA A 31 22.45 29.51 32.33
CA ALA A 31 22.71 28.64 31.17
C ALA A 31 22.24 29.31 29.88
N LYS A 32 23.05 29.23 28.82
CA LYS A 32 22.80 29.83 27.48
C LYS A 32 23.36 28.94 26.40
N GLY A 33 22.54 28.58 25.42
CA GLY A 33 22.96 27.80 24.27
C GLY A 33 23.46 26.42 24.63
N GLU A 34 22.88 25.78 25.64
CA GLU A 34 23.38 24.51 26.21
C GLU A 34 22.26 23.64 26.75
N TRP A 35 22.55 22.35 26.83
CA TRP A 35 21.71 21.37 27.50
C TRP A 35 21.99 21.35 29.00
N VAL A 36 20.93 21.23 29.78
CA VAL A 36 21.02 21.09 31.22
C VAL A 36 20.12 19.93 31.69
N TYR A 37 20.66 19.07 32.52
CA TYR A 37 19.87 18.06 33.23
C TYR A 37 19.44 18.59 34.59
N ASP A 38 18.13 18.63 34.83
CA ASP A 38 17.56 19.02 36.11
C ASP A 38 17.22 17.76 36.90
N ALA A 39 17.96 17.51 38.00
CA ALA A 39 17.77 16.37 38.84
C ALA A 39 16.44 16.38 39.61
N THR A 40 15.87 17.55 39.90
CA THR A 40 14.58 17.70 40.55
C THR A 40 13.43 17.22 39.67
N TYR A 41 13.44 17.64 38.42
CA TYR A 41 12.43 17.24 37.42
C TYR A 41 12.83 15.97 36.66
N GLN A 42 14.05 15.46 36.88
CA GLN A 42 14.59 14.27 36.20
C GLN A 42 14.44 14.36 34.68
N ALA A 43 14.81 15.51 34.12
CA ALA A 43 14.63 15.79 32.71
C ALA A 43 15.75 16.68 32.14
N TRP A 44 15.99 16.51 30.85
CA TRP A 44 16.85 17.41 30.09
C TRP A 44 16.05 18.59 29.54
N TYR A 45 16.69 19.77 29.57
CA TYR A 45 16.19 21.02 28.99
C TYR A 45 17.26 21.62 28.09
N TYR A 46 16.83 22.36 27.09
CA TYR A 46 17.75 23.16 26.28
C TYR A 46 17.49 24.64 26.53
N LEU A 47 18.53 25.36 26.92
CA LEU A 47 18.49 26.81 27.12
C LEU A 47 19.01 27.46 25.84
N LYS A 48 18.20 28.33 25.25
CA LYS A 48 18.53 29.02 23.99
C LYS A 48 19.65 30.05 24.19
N SER A 49 20.11 30.67 23.12
CA SER A 49 21.17 31.68 23.14
C SER A 49 20.81 32.90 24.04
N ASP A 50 19.52 33.18 24.20
CA ASP A 50 19.03 34.25 25.09
C ASP A 50 18.87 33.77 26.56
N GLY A 51 19.15 32.52 26.85
CA GLY A 51 19.01 31.90 28.16
C GLY A 51 17.64 31.32 28.46
N SER A 52 16.61 31.63 27.70
CA SER A 52 15.27 31.06 27.92
C SER A 52 15.21 29.60 27.47
N TYR A 53 14.40 28.77 28.16
CA TYR A 53 14.27 27.37 27.77
C TYR A 53 13.48 27.19 26.48
N ALA A 54 13.92 26.23 25.66
CA ALA A 54 13.21 25.84 24.46
C ALA A 54 11.98 25.00 24.80
N ARG A 55 10.88 25.19 24.07
CA ARG A 55 9.64 24.42 24.19
C ARG A 55 8.93 24.32 22.83
N ASN A 56 8.23 23.20 22.62
CA ASN A 56 7.57 22.92 21.36
C ASN A 56 8.53 23.09 20.16
N ALA A 57 9.76 22.61 20.32
CA ALA A 57 10.83 22.88 19.38
C ALA A 57 11.85 21.75 19.31
N TRP A 58 12.51 21.66 18.13
CA TRP A 58 13.62 20.74 17.92
C TRP A 58 14.94 21.40 18.26
N GLN A 59 15.79 20.63 18.91
CA GLN A 59 17.21 20.96 19.04
C GLN A 59 18.01 19.76 18.53
N GLY A 60 18.54 19.87 17.30
CA GLY A 60 19.16 18.73 16.64
C GLY A 60 18.17 17.58 16.46
N ASN A 61 18.53 16.42 16.97
CA ASN A 61 17.69 15.21 16.88
C ASN A 61 16.70 15.03 18.06
N TYR A 62 16.58 16.04 18.92
CA TYR A 62 15.80 15.97 20.16
C TYR A 62 14.66 16.97 20.14
N TYR A 63 13.55 16.62 20.77
CA TYR A 63 12.37 17.46 20.85
C TYR A 63 12.11 17.94 22.29
N LEU A 64 11.90 19.23 22.44
CA LEU A 64 11.51 19.84 23.70
C LEU A 64 10.00 20.04 23.72
N LYS A 65 9.32 19.41 24.68
CA LYS A 65 7.86 19.47 24.83
C LYS A 65 7.39 20.84 25.29
N SER A 66 6.08 21.00 25.47
CA SER A 66 5.48 22.26 25.91
C SER A 66 5.93 22.73 27.28
N ASP A 67 6.34 21.79 28.14
CA ASP A 67 6.92 22.05 29.48
C ASP A 67 8.43 22.25 29.45
N GLY A 68 9.05 22.19 28.28
CA GLY A 68 10.51 22.29 28.08
C GLY A 68 11.28 20.98 28.26
N LYS A 69 10.65 19.93 28.76
CA LYS A 69 11.33 18.64 28.95
C LYS A 69 11.63 17.98 27.62
N MET A 70 12.82 17.41 27.50
CA MET A 70 13.17 16.58 26.35
C MET A 70 12.28 15.34 26.30
N ALA A 71 11.64 15.08 25.18
CA ALA A 71 10.80 13.89 24.97
C ALA A 71 11.69 12.63 24.88
N LYS A 72 11.27 11.54 25.54
CA LYS A 72 11.97 10.25 25.58
C LYS A 72 10.98 9.11 25.60
N GLY A 73 11.15 8.12 24.71
CA GLY A 73 10.31 6.91 24.68
C GLY A 73 8.84 7.22 24.46
N GLU A 74 8.52 8.24 23.67
CA GLU A 74 7.15 8.72 23.50
C GLU A 74 6.88 9.27 22.12
N TRP A 75 5.61 9.30 21.75
CA TRP A 75 5.12 9.97 20.55
C TRP A 75 4.88 11.45 20.81
N VAL A 76 5.26 12.27 19.85
CA VAL A 76 5.02 13.72 19.87
C VAL A 76 4.42 14.16 18.55
N TYR A 77 3.36 14.95 18.62
CA TYR A 77 2.81 15.65 17.46
C TYR A 77 3.43 17.04 17.36
N ASP A 78 4.09 17.30 16.24
CA ASP A 78 4.63 18.63 15.94
C ASP A 78 3.64 19.40 15.07
N ALA A 79 3.05 20.45 15.62
CA ALA A 79 2.06 21.27 14.92
C ALA A 79 2.67 22.08 13.76
N THR A 80 3.95 22.44 13.85
CA THR A 80 4.65 23.15 12.78
C THR A 80 4.82 22.30 11.53
N TYR A 81 5.25 21.06 11.71
CA TYR A 81 5.41 20.09 10.62
C TYR A 81 4.15 19.28 10.34
N GLN A 82 3.12 19.42 11.18
CA GLN A 82 1.84 18.69 11.08
C GLN A 82 2.05 17.17 10.97
N ALA A 83 2.94 16.64 11.81
CA ALA A 83 3.35 15.25 11.76
C ALA A 83 3.63 14.67 13.16
N TRP A 84 3.44 13.36 13.27
CA TRP A 84 3.85 12.59 14.45
C TRP A 84 5.28 12.12 14.30
N TYR A 85 6.00 12.18 15.41
CA TYR A 85 7.37 11.67 15.57
C TYR A 85 7.43 10.75 16.78
N TYR A 86 8.33 9.78 16.74
CA TYR A 86 8.64 8.97 17.90
C TYR A 86 10.05 9.27 18.41
N LEU A 87 10.14 9.66 19.68
CA LEU A 87 11.42 9.90 20.33
C LEU A 87 11.81 8.64 21.09
N LYS A 88 12.97 8.07 20.75
CA LYS A 88 13.49 6.84 21.36
C LYS A 88 13.86 7.06 22.84
N SER A 89 14.24 5.97 23.53
CA SER A 89 14.62 6.01 24.94
C SER A 89 15.82 6.94 25.23
N ASP A 90 16.67 7.17 24.22
CA ASP A 90 17.79 8.11 24.30
C ASP A 90 17.40 9.57 23.98
N GLY A 91 16.13 9.79 23.62
CA GLY A 91 15.58 11.10 23.22
C GLY A 91 15.71 11.42 21.74
N SER A 92 16.53 10.72 20.98
CA SER A 92 16.64 10.98 19.53
C SER A 92 15.42 10.46 18.78
N TYR A 93 15.03 11.17 17.70
CA TYR A 93 13.88 10.73 16.90
C TYR A 93 14.18 9.46 16.11
N ALA A 94 13.18 8.59 16.01
CA ALA A 94 13.23 7.40 15.18
C ALA A 94 13.07 7.78 13.69
N ARG A 95 13.79 7.08 12.82
CA ARG A 95 13.68 7.21 11.36
C ARG A 95 14.01 5.90 10.67
N ASN A 96 13.38 5.68 9.50
CA ASN A 96 13.50 4.42 8.76
C ASN A 96 13.26 3.22 9.67
N ALA A 97 12.24 3.30 10.52
CA ALA A 97 12.01 2.32 11.58
C ALA A 97 10.54 2.16 11.93
N TRP A 98 10.21 0.99 12.42
CA TRP A 98 8.89 0.69 12.97
C TRP A 98 8.83 1.00 14.46
N GLN A 99 7.71 1.58 14.87
CA GLN A 99 7.31 1.67 16.26
C GLN A 99 5.89 1.10 16.39
N GLY A 100 5.82 -0.13 16.87
CA GLY A 100 4.55 -0.87 16.87
C GLY A 100 4.01 -1.04 15.45
N ASN A 101 2.80 -0.59 15.21
CA ASN A 101 2.13 -0.68 13.91
C ASN A 101 2.40 0.50 12.97
N TYR A 102 3.29 1.41 13.35
CA TYR A 102 3.54 2.68 12.66
C TYR A 102 4.97 2.74 12.13
N TYR A 103 5.15 3.38 11.01
CA TYR A 103 6.46 3.54 10.38
C TYR A 103 6.92 4.99 10.39
N LEU A 104 8.14 5.21 10.84
CA LEU A 104 8.81 6.51 10.81
C LEU A 104 9.70 6.58 9.56
N LYS A 105 9.43 7.55 8.70
CA LYS A 105 10.16 7.75 7.44
C LYS A 105 11.58 8.29 7.69
N SER A 106 12.32 8.51 6.61
CA SER A 106 13.71 9.00 6.69
C SER A 106 13.83 10.39 7.34
N ASP A 107 12.78 11.21 7.26
CA ASP A 107 12.68 12.52 7.92
C ASP A 107 12.13 12.44 9.34
N GLY A 108 11.82 11.24 9.84
CA GLY A 108 11.24 11.00 11.15
C GLY A 108 9.72 11.10 11.21
N LYS A 109 9.05 11.59 10.16
CA LYS A 109 7.59 11.71 10.16
C LYS A 109 6.93 10.34 10.08
N MET A 110 5.87 10.14 10.85
CA MET A 110 5.03 8.95 10.74
C MET A 110 4.36 8.91 9.36
N ALA A 111 4.51 7.80 8.65
CA ALA A 111 3.87 7.58 7.36
C ALA A 111 2.35 7.41 7.52
N LYS A 112 1.57 8.04 6.64
CA LYS A 112 0.08 8.00 6.63
C LYS A 112 -0.45 8.04 5.22
N GLY A 113 -1.34 7.09 4.88
CA GLY A 113 -2.00 7.06 3.58
C GLY A 113 -1.01 6.89 2.43
N GLU A 114 0.08 6.15 2.62
CA GLU A 114 1.15 6.05 1.63
C GLU A 114 1.83 4.69 1.64
N TRP A 115 2.48 4.37 0.52
CA TRP A 115 3.34 3.21 0.41
C TRP A 115 4.75 3.54 0.91
N VAL A 116 5.35 2.60 1.62
CA VAL A 116 6.72 2.69 2.10
C VAL A 116 7.47 1.40 1.76
N TYR A 117 8.67 1.54 1.21
CA TYR A 117 9.58 0.43 1.04
C TYR A 117 10.53 0.35 2.25
N ASP A 118 10.50 -0.78 2.93
CA ASP A 118 11.42 -1.06 4.03
C ASP A 118 12.61 -1.86 3.52
N ALA A 119 13.78 -1.25 3.51
CA ALA A 119 15.02 -1.87 3.02
C ALA A 119 15.48 -3.02 3.93
N THR A 120 15.18 -2.98 5.22
CA THR A 120 15.54 -4.03 6.18
C THR A 120 14.76 -5.32 5.89
N TYR A 121 13.46 -5.21 5.68
CA TYR A 121 12.60 -6.34 5.34
C TYR A 121 12.50 -6.60 3.84
N GLN A 122 13.07 -5.72 3.01
CA GLN A 122 13.03 -5.80 1.55
C GLN A 122 11.60 -5.96 1.01
N ALA A 123 10.68 -5.17 1.55
CA ALA A 123 9.27 -5.28 1.24
C ALA A 123 8.56 -3.93 1.22
N TRP A 124 7.49 -3.85 0.42
CA TRP A 124 6.57 -2.73 0.43
C TRP A 124 5.48 -2.95 1.48
N TYR A 125 5.13 -1.87 2.16
CA TYR A 125 4.02 -1.78 3.12
C TYR A 125 3.12 -0.61 2.75
N TYR A 126 1.86 -0.71 3.10
CA TYR A 126 0.94 0.42 2.99
C TYR A 126 0.51 0.88 4.38
N LEU A 127 0.74 2.15 4.66
CA LEU A 127 0.31 2.78 5.90
C LEU A 127 -1.02 3.48 5.65
N LYS A 128 -2.06 3.09 6.41
CA LYS A 128 -3.41 3.63 6.28
C LYS A 128 -3.47 5.11 6.71
N SER A 129 -4.62 5.74 6.53
CA SER A 129 -4.84 7.14 6.91
C SER A 129 -4.62 7.42 8.41
N ASP A 130 -4.78 6.40 9.25
CA ASP A 130 -4.48 6.48 10.69
C ASP A 130 -3.00 6.23 11.02
N GLY A 131 -2.18 5.90 10.03
CA GLY A 131 -0.77 5.58 10.18
C GLY A 131 -0.46 4.12 10.42
N SER A 132 -1.43 3.28 10.78
CA SER A 132 -1.19 1.85 10.99
C SER A 132 -1.02 1.11 9.66
N TYR A 133 -0.18 0.07 9.65
CA TYR A 133 0.03 -0.69 8.43
C TYR A 133 -1.18 -1.55 8.07
N ALA A 134 -1.46 -1.64 6.76
CA ALA A 134 -2.49 -2.52 6.22
C ALA A 134 -2.01 -3.99 6.24
N ARG A 135 -2.92 -4.90 6.52
CA ARG A 135 -2.68 -6.35 6.49
C ARG A 135 -3.95 -7.10 6.13
N ASN A 136 -3.80 -8.26 5.48
CA ASN A 136 -4.91 -9.05 4.96
C ASN A 136 -5.90 -8.18 4.17
N ALA A 137 -5.39 -7.30 3.33
CA ALA A 137 -6.19 -6.28 2.68
C ALA A 137 -5.65 -5.87 1.31
N TRP A 138 -6.55 -5.41 0.47
CA TRP A 138 -6.21 -4.83 -0.83
C TRP A 138 -5.98 -3.33 -0.72
N GLN A 139 -4.97 -2.86 -1.42
CA GLN A 139 -4.77 -1.44 -1.69
C GLN A 139 -4.60 -1.27 -3.20
N GLY A 140 -5.66 -0.81 -3.86
CA GLY A 140 -5.72 -0.82 -5.32
C GLY A 140 -5.55 -2.24 -5.88
N ASN A 141 -4.58 -2.44 -6.74
CA ASN A 141 -4.28 -3.72 -7.38
C ASN A 141 -3.32 -4.62 -6.59
N TYR A 142 -2.93 -4.20 -5.39
CA TYR A 142 -1.91 -4.87 -4.58
C TYR A 142 -2.51 -5.44 -3.30
N TYR A 143 -1.97 -6.57 -2.85
CA TYR A 143 -2.42 -7.23 -1.63
C TYR A 143 -1.36 -7.17 -0.53
N LEU A 144 -1.79 -6.75 0.67
CA LEU A 144 -0.96 -6.75 1.87
C LEU A 144 -1.26 -8.02 2.66
N LYS A 145 -0.22 -8.85 2.88
CA LYS A 145 -0.33 -10.12 3.60
C LYS A 145 -0.55 -9.90 5.10
N SER A 146 -0.66 -10.98 5.86
CA SER A 146 -0.89 -10.94 7.31
C SER A 146 0.23 -10.23 8.09
N ASP A 147 1.44 -10.25 7.56
CA ASP A 147 2.61 -9.55 8.11
C ASP A 147 2.74 -8.10 7.60
N GLY A 148 1.82 -7.65 6.76
CA GLY A 148 1.81 -6.33 6.14
C GLY A 148 2.62 -6.22 4.85
N LYS A 149 3.42 -7.21 4.51
CA LYS A 149 4.23 -7.17 3.27
C LYS A 149 3.35 -7.28 2.03
N MET A 150 3.64 -6.47 1.02
CA MET A 150 3.00 -6.60 -0.29
C MET A 150 3.35 -7.94 -0.92
N ALA A 151 2.35 -8.71 -1.34
CA ALA A 151 2.53 -9.97 -2.02
C ALA A 151 3.10 -9.77 -3.44
N LYS A 152 4.06 -10.59 -3.85
CA LYS A 152 4.71 -10.54 -5.17
C LYS A 152 5.08 -11.94 -5.64
N GLY A 153 4.72 -12.28 -6.87
CA GLY A 153 5.07 -13.55 -7.48
C GLY A 153 4.53 -14.76 -6.71
N GLU A 154 3.36 -14.62 -6.09
CA GLU A 154 2.83 -15.65 -5.20
C GLU A 154 1.30 -15.72 -5.24
N TRP A 155 0.78 -16.85 -4.81
CA TRP A 155 -0.63 -17.06 -4.58
C TRP A 155 -1.04 -16.59 -3.20
N VAL A 156 -2.20 -15.93 -3.11
CA VAL A 156 -2.80 -15.49 -1.86
C VAL A 156 -4.26 -15.91 -1.81
N TYR A 157 -4.69 -16.48 -0.68
CA TYR A 157 -6.09 -16.72 -0.41
C TYR A 157 -6.68 -15.54 0.36
N ASP A 158 -7.69 -14.91 -0.20
CA ASP A 158 -8.43 -13.85 0.48
C ASP A 158 -9.68 -14.44 1.13
N ALA A 159 -9.70 -14.46 2.47
CA ALA A 159 -10.80 -15.00 3.25
C ALA A 159 -12.09 -14.15 3.13
N THR A 160 -11.98 -12.87 2.86
CA THR A 160 -13.12 -11.97 2.67
C THR A 160 -13.86 -12.29 1.39
N TYR A 161 -13.13 -12.49 0.30
CA TYR A 161 -13.69 -12.85 -1.01
C TYR A 161 -13.79 -14.35 -1.22
N GLN A 162 -13.25 -15.15 -0.28
CA GLN A 162 -13.23 -16.63 -0.32
C GLN A 162 -12.66 -17.14 -1.67
N ALA A 163 -11.56 -16.53 -2.11
CA ALA A 163 -10.96 -16.83 -3.41
C ALA A 163 -9.43 -16.74 -3.39
N TRP A 164 -8.80 -17.51 -4.27
CA TRP A 164 -7.39 -17.41 -4.54
C TRP A 164 -7.12 -16.35 -5.61
N TYR A 165 -6.04 -15.62 -5.41
CA TYR A 165 -5.50 -14.63 -6.34
C TYR A 165 -4.03 -14.90 -6.57
N TYR A 166 -3.52 -14.55 -7.74
CA TYR A 166 -2.10 -14.56 -8.02
C TYR A 166 -1.58 -13.14 -8.17
N LEU A 167 -0.60 -12.78 -7.36
CA LEU A 167 0.09 -11.50 -7.46
C LEU A 167 1.34 -11.70 -8.32
N THR A 168 1.47 -10.91 -9.38
CA THR A 168 2.57 -11.01 -10.34
C THR A 168 3.89 -10.53 -9.72
N SER A 169 4.97 -10.61 -10.47
CA SER A 169 6.30 -10.18 -9.99
C SER A 169 6.40 -8.71 -9.62
N ASP A 170 5.52 -7.86 -10.17
CA ASP A 170 5.42 -6.44 -9.80
C ASP A 170 4.46 -6.19 -8.62
N GLY A 171 3.76 -7.23 -8.15
CA GLY A 171 2.80 -7.19 -7.05
C GLY A 171 1.36 -6.95 -7.46
N SER A 172 1.07 -6.59 -8.71
CA SER A 172 -0.32 -6.45 -9.17
C SER A 172 -1.01 -7.80 -9.30
N TYR A 173 -2.33 -7.86 -9.09
CA TYR A 173 -3.04 -9.12 -9.29
C TYR A 173 -3.17 -9.48 -10.77
N ALA A 174 -3.02 -10.76 -11.07
CA ALA A 174 -3.25 -11.32 -12.40
C ALA A 174 -4.75 -11.45 -12.68
N TYR A 175 -5.18 -11.17 -13.89
CA TYR A 175 -6.57 -11.31 -14.33
C TYR A 175 -6.66 -11.70 -15.80
N SER A 176 -7.74 -12.40 -16.16
CA SER A 176 -8.00 -12.87 -17.53
C SER A 176 -6.80 -13.60 -18.14
N THR A 177 -6.13 -14.44 -17.36
CA THR A 177 -4.88 -15.10 -17.75
C THR A 177 -4.68 -16.42 -17.03
N TRP A 178 -3.79 -17.25 -17.60
CA TRP A 178 -3.34 -18.49 -16.99
C TRP A 178 -2.08 -18.29 -16.15
N GLN A 179 -2.07 -18.92 -14.99
CA GLN A 179 -0.88 -19.07 -14.16
C GLN A 179 -0.66 -20.57 -13.93
N GLY A 180 0.24 -21.16 -14.73
CA GLY A 180 0.36 -22.61 -14.79
C GLY A 180 -0.95 -23.25 -15.27
N ASN A 181 -1.50 -24.17 -14.51
CA ASN A 181 -2.76 -24.87 -14.81
C ASN A 181 -4.01 -24.20 -14.20
N TYR A 182 -3.88 -22.98 -13.67
CA TYR A 182 -4.95 -22.22 -13.02
C TYR A 182 -5.31 -20.99 -13.84
N TYR A 183 -6.58 -20.70 -13.93
CA TYR A 183 -7.06 -19.51 -14.65
C TYR A 183 -7.54 -18.43 -13.69
N LEU A 184 -7.05 -17.20 -13.89
CA LEU A 184 -7.51 -16.02 -13.16
C LEU A 184 -8.56 -15.32 -14.01
N LYS A 185 -9.77 -15.13 -13.43
CA LYS A 185 -10.89 -14.47 -14.10
C LYS A 185 -10.66 -12.97 -14.25
N SER A 186 -11.58 -12.27 -14.87
CA SER A 186 -11.50 -10.81 -15.08
C SER A 186 -11.45 -10.01 -13.78
N ASP A 187 -12.01 -10.56 -12.69
CA ASP A 187 -11.95 -9.98 -11.34
C ASP A 187 -10.73 -10.43 -10.53
N GLY A 188 -9.84 -11.22 -11.14
CA GLY A 188 -8.64 -11.75 -10.52
C GLY A 188 -8.83 -13.03 -9.72
N LYS A 189 -10.07 -13.48 -9.48
CA LYS A 189 -10.31 -14.71 -8.73
C LYS A 189 -9.90 -15.94 -9.54
N MET A 190 -9.27 -16.90 -8.88
CA MET A 190 -9.03 -18.20 -9.48
C MET A 190 -10.34 -18.89 -9.79
N ALA A 191 -10.51 -19.33 -11.02
CA ALA A 191 -11.70 -20.07 -11.46
C ALA A 191 -11.74 -21.49 -10.87
N VAL A 192 -12.94 -21.94 -10.50
CA VAL A 192 -13.18 -23.30 -9.97
C VAL A 192 -14.51 -23.83 -10.51
N ASN A 193 -14.55 -25.13 -10.89
CA ASN A 193 -15.75 -25.79 -11.42
C ASN A 193 -16.43 -25.01 -12.54
N GLU A 194 -15.68 -24.43 -13.44
CA GLU A 194 -16.27 -23.61 -14.52
C GLU A 194 -15.47 -23.68 -15.82
N TRP A 195 -16.14 -23.30 -16.91
CA TRP A 195 -15.51 -23.11 -18.20
C TRP A 195 -14.90 -21.70 -18.27
N VAL A 196 -13.66 -21.61 -18.74
CA VAL A 196 -12.86 -20.39 -18.82
C VAL A 196 -12.36 -20.12 -20.24
N ASP A 197 -11.77 -18.94 -20.43
CA ASP A 197 -11.14 -18.53 -21.69
C ASP A 197 -12.10 -18.71 -22.88
N GLY A 198 -13.28 -18.08 -22.78
CA GLY A 198 -14.29 -18.15 -23.83
C GLY A 198 -14.95 -19.53 -23.96
N GLY A 199 -14.94 -20.36 -22.89
CA GLY A 199 -15.56 -21.68 -22.89
C GLY A 199 -14.69 -22.77 -23.48
N ARG A 200 -13.40 -22.51 -23.71
CA ARG A 200 -12.46 -23.45 -24.31
C ARG A 200 -11.94 -24.51 -23.33
N TYR A 201 -11.78 -24.11 -22.09
CA TYR A 201 -11.12 -24.94 -21.07
C TYR A 201 -11.97 -25.06 -19.84
N TYR A 202 -12.00 -26.26 -19.25
CA TYR A 202 -12.68 -26.50 -17.98
C TYR A 202 -11.68 -26.62 -16.83
N VAL A 203 -11.93 -25.91 -15.74
CA VAL A 203 -11.18 -26.06 -14.49
C VAL A 203 -12.05 -26.77 -13.46
N GLY A 204 -11.45 -27.71 -12.72
CA GLY A 204 -12.16 -28.51 -11.72
C GLY A 204 -12.37 -27.79 -10.38
N ALA A 205 -12.86 -28.54 -9.40
CA ALA A 205 -13.07 -28.04 -8.03
C ALA A 205 -11.77 -27.59 -7.34
N ASP A 206 -10.66 -28.13 -7.78
CA ASP A 206 -9.31 -27.78 -7.35
C ASP A 206 -8.72 -26.57 -8.11
N GLY A 207 -9.48 -26.00 -9.04
CA GLY A 207 -9.05 -24.91 -9.92
C GLY A 207 -8.14 -25.36 -11.07
N VAL A 208 -7.74 -26.64 -11.11
CA VAL A 208 -6.80 -27.15 -12.12
C VAL A 208 -7.52 -27.42 -13.43
N TRP A 209 -6.90 -27.02 -14.53
CA TRP A 209 -7.35 -27.36 -15.87
C TRP A 209 -7.48 -28.88 -16.03
N LYS A 210 -8.62 -29.33 -16.61
CA LYS A 210 -8.93 -30.73 -16.88
C LYS A 210 -8.90 -30.97 -18.38
N GLU A 211 -7.85 -31.68 -18.84
CA GLU A 211 -7.71 -32.07 -20.23
C GLU A 211 -8.82 -33.01 -20.66
N GLY A 212 -9.34 -32.84 -21.89
CA GLY A 212 -10.29 -33.75 -22.52
C GLY A 212 -11.74 -33.68 -22.01
N GLN A 213 -12.10 -32.70 -21.18
CA GLN A 213 -13.51 -32.42 -20.90
C GLN A 213 -14.14 -31.71 -22.09
N ALA A 214 -15.09 -32.38 -22.74
CA ALA A 214 -15.93 -31.72 -23.73
C ALA A 214 -16.84 -30.69 -23.05
N SER A 215 -16.95 -29.48 -23.59
CA SER A 215 -17.92 -28.49 -23.11
C SER A 215 -19.31 -29.11 -23.18
N THR A 216 -19.96 -29.32 -22.05
CA THR A 216 -21.39 -29.72 -22.03
C THR A 216 -22.30 -28.52 -22.35
N ALA A 217 -21.72 -27.36 -22.67
CA ALA A 217 -22.42 -26.16 -23.14
C ALA A 217 -22.65 -26.14 -24.65
N SER A 218 -22.53 -27.30 -25.31
CA SER A 218 -23.09 -27.47 -26.65
C SER A 218 -23.67 -28.87 -26.75
N SER A 219 -24.96 -29.01 -26.54
CA SER A 219 -25.62 -30.05 -27.27
C SER A 219 -25.23 -29.91 -28.73
N SER A 220 -24.73 -30.99 -29.34
CA SER A 220 -24.24 -31.06 -30.72
C SER A 220 -25.24 -30.54 -31.80
N ASN A 221 -26.44 -30.13 -31.40
CA ASN A 221 -27.42 -29.50 -32.23
C ASN A 221 -27.36 -27.97 -32.28
N ASP A 222 -26.91 -27.31 -31.16
CA ASP A 222 -26.88 -25.83 -31.15
C ASP A 222 -25.67 -25.25 -31.85
N SER A 223 -24.50 -25.91 -31.73
CA SER A 223 -23.29 -25.46 -32.48
C SER A 223 -23.47 -25.60 -33.96
N ASN A 224 -24.09 -26.67 -34.44
CA ASN A 224 -24.33 -26.86 -35.85
C ASN A 224 -25.36 -25.86 -36.40
N SER A 225 -26.36 -25.48 -35.58
CA SER A 225 -27.34 -24.44 -35.94
C SER A 225 -26.73 -23.04 -35.90
N GLU A 226 -25.88 -22.73 -34.94
CA GLU A 226 -25.17 -21.44 -34.84
C GLU A 226 -24.18 -21.26 -36.01
N TYR A 227 -23.40 -22.29 -36.30
CA TYR A 227 -22.46 -22.29 -37.45
C TYR A 227 -23.18 -22.10 -38.77
N SER A 228 -24.29 -22.81 -38.97
CA SER A 228 -25.12 -22.67 -40.17
C SER A 228 -25.76 -21.28 -40.27
N ALA A 229 -26.21 -20.72 -39.13
CA ALA A 229 -26.76 -19.37 -39.07
C ALA A 229 -25.70 -18.31 -39.37
N ALA A 230 -24.50 -18.43 -38.78
CA ALA A 230 -23.37 -17.54 -39.03
C ALA A 230 -22.93 -17.60 -40.48
N LEU A 231 -22.86 -18.78 -41.10
CA LEU A 231 -22.52 -18.97 -42.51
C LEU A 231 -23.59 -18.36 -43.42
N GLY A 232 -24.89 -18.57 -43.13
CA GLY A 232 -25.98 -17.95 -43.88
C GLY A 232 -25.92 -16.42 -43.82
N LYS A 233 -25.62 -15.85 -42.65
CA LYS A 233 -25.44 -14.42 -42.45
C LYS A 233 -24.21 -13.89 -43.23
N ALA A 234 -23.10 -14.60 -43.17
CA ALA A 234 -21.90 -14.28 -43.91
C ALA A 234 -22.12 -14.29 -45.43
N LYS A 235 -22.81 -15.30 -45.97
CA LYS A 235 -23.18 -15.38 -47.39
C LYS A 235 -24.08 -14.19 -47.79
N THR A 236 -25.01 -13.79 -46.94
CA THR A 236 -25.86 -12.60 -47.16
C THR A 236 -25.02 -11.32 -47.20
N TYR A 237 -24.13 -11.13 -46.22
CA TYR A 237 -23.25 -9.96 -46.20
C TYR A 237 -22.29 -9.92 -47.42
N ASN A 238 -21.78 -11.07 -47.82
CA ASN A 238 -20.95 -11.15 -49.02
C ASN A 238 -21.69 -10.78 -50.29
N SER A 239 -22.90 -11.29 -50.44
CA SER A 239 -23.71 -11.03 -51.65
C SER A 239 -24.18 -9.56 -51.75
N LEU A 240 -24.52 -8.95 -50.61
CA LEU A 240 -25.07 -7.59 -50.61
C LEU A 240 -23.99 -6.50 -50.56
N PHE A 241 -22.91 -6.75 -49.82
CA PHE A 241 -21.93 -5.70 -49.44
C PHE A 241 -20.50 -6.02 -49.83
N HIS A 242 -20.20 -7.22 -50.35
CA HIS A 242 -18.85 -7.66 -50.77
C HIS A 242 -17.79 -7.35 -49.66
N MET A 243 -18.10 -7.72 -48.42
CA MET A 243 -17.26 -7.42 -47.30
C MET A 243 -15.97 -8.22 -47.33
N SER A 244 -14.84 -7.60 -46.90
CA SER A 244 -13.62 -8.36 -46.66
C SER A 244 -13.80 -9.32 -45.46
N LYS A 245 -13.10 -10.46 -45.49
CA LYS A 245 -13.15 -11.47 -44.41
C LYS A 245 -12.96 -10.85 -42.99
N LYS A 246 -12.03 -9.91 -42.87
CA LYS A 246 -11.78 -9.20 -41.59
C LYS A 246 -12.94 -8.32 -41.15
N ARG A 247 -13.63 -7.66 -42.06
CA ARG A 247 -14.80 -6.82 -41.75
C ARG A 247 -16.00 -7.69 -41.41
N MET A 248 -16.17 -8.78 -42.11
CA MET A 248 -17.22 -9.76 -41.88
C MET A 248 -17.11 -10.42 -40.53
N TYR A 249 -15.90 -10.82 -40.14
CA TYR A 249 -15.64 -11.38 -38.80
C TYR A 249 -16.08 -10.41 -37.69
N ARG A 250 -15.67 -9.13 -37.80
CA ARG A 250 -16.06 -8.11 -36.82
C ARG A 250 -17.57 -7.85 -36.79
N GLN A 251 -18.25 -7.96 -37.94
CA GLN A 251 -19.70 -7.81 -37.99
C GLN A 251 -20.41 -8.99 -37.32
N LEU A 252 -20.01 -10.20 -37.64
CA LEU A 252 -20.61 -11.42 -37.06
C LEU A 252 -20.44 -11.50 -35.55
N THR A 253 -19.28 -11.06 -35.03
CA THR A 253 -18.99 -11.04 -33.56
C THR A 253 -19.44 -9.75 -32.89
N SER A 254 -20.08 -8.81 -33.60
CA SER A 254 -20.56 -7.56 -33.02
C SER A 254 -21.74 -7.78 -32.06
N ASP A 255 -22.02 -6.76 -31.22
CA ASP A 255 -23.21 -6.76 -30.33
C ASP A 255 -24.54 -6.87 -31.06
N PHE A 256 -24.54 -6.66 -32.37
CA PHE A 256 -25.72 -6.78 -33.21
C PHE A 256 -25.98 -8.21 -33.65
N ASP A 257 -24.98 -8.90 -34.25
CA ASP A 257 -25.12 -10.27 -34.75
C ASP A 257 -24.87 -11.34 -33.69
N LYS A 258 -23.97 -11.05 -32.71
CA LYS A 258 -23.70 -11.85 -31.47
C LYS A 258 -23.32 -13.31 -31.70
N PHE A 259 -22.73 -13.65 -32.81
CA PHE A 259 -22.20 -15.00 -33.04
C PHE A 259 -20.92 -15.21 -32.21
N SER A 260 -20.69 -16.45 -31.76
CA SER A 260 -19.42 -16.83 -31.16
C SER A 260 -18.25 -16.66 -32.12
N ASN A 261 -17.06 -16.49 -31.56
CA ASN A 261 -15.84 -16.36 -32.37
C ASN A 261 -15.64 -17.59 -33.27
N ASP A 262 -15.97 -18.78 -32.79
CA ASP A 262 -15.80 -20.03 -33.51
C ASP A 262 -16.83 -20.14 -34.67
N ALA A 263 -18.07 -19.73 -34.44
CA ALA A 263 -19.08 -19.69 -35.47
C ALA A 263 -18.76 -18.65 -36.56
N ALA A 264 -18.26 -17.49 -36.17
CA ALA A 264 -17.83 -16.44 -37.09
C ALA A 264 -16.61 -16.89 -37.91
N GLN A 265 -15.64 -17.55 -37.30
CA GLN A 265 -14.47 -18.11 -37.99
C GLN A 265 -14.88 -19.20 -38.99
N TYR A 266 -15.73 -20.16 -38.52
CA TYR A 266 -16.27 -21.19 -39.37
C TYR A 266 -16.97 -20.59 -40.62
N ALA A 267 -17.82 -19.58 -40.41
CA ALA A 267 -18.53 -18.93 -41.51
C ALA A 267 -17.60 -18.28 -42.55
N ILE A 268 -16.47 -17.71 -42.10
CA ILE A 268 -15.48 -17.09 -42.96
C ILE A 268 -14.69 -18.14 -43.75
N ASP A 269 -14.33 -19.24 -43.09
CA ASP A 269 -13.56 -20.31 -43.73
C ASP A 269 -14.35 -21.08 -44.79
N HIS A 270 -15.69 -21.17 -44.59
CA HIS A 270 -16.63 -21.88 -45.51
C HIS A 270 -17.47 -20.92 -46.36
N LEU A 271 -17.09 -19.67 -46.48
CA LEU A 271 -17.86 -18.66 -47.20
C LEU A 271 -17.97 -18.95 -48.71
N ASP A 272 -16.93 -19.55 -49.27
CA ASP A 272 -16.75 -19.83 -50.68
C ASP A 272 -17.18 -21.27 -51.08
N ASP A 273 -17.63 -22.09 -50.08
CA ASP A 273 -18.23 -23.41 -50.30
C ASP A 273 -19.72 -23.28 -50.65
#